data_9975f12100706d85cc63a422faebf09c
#
_entry.id   9975f12100706d85cc63a422faebf09c
#
_cell.length_a   1.000
_cell.length_b   1.000
_cell.length_c   1.000
_cell.angle_alpha   90.00
_cell.angle_beta   90.00
_cell.angle_gamma   90.00
#
_symmetry.space_group_name_H-M   'P 1'
#
loop_
_entity.id
_entity.type
_entity.pdbx_description
1 polymer ?
#
loop_
_entity_poly.entity_id
_entity_poly.type
_entity_poly.pdbx_seq_one_letter_code
_entity_poly.pdbx_strand_id
1 'polypeptide(L)'
;MLDGNEFRVLIPKYNNADVLLDRTESIKWSNPEGGYIRGQFRDGGAFGYRHPKARFLKRVTGFRALRPTERIKARGEVWRPPLAIATFTDVYDGSYSIVRFYRDNMVIGASYLYRPDDLTLLVSSASTGGGASVFEYWKETARMLAADDPTRPAFESIKYAHPGSALSAYMEGVNFQVSETPSPVILPFQSNEDQKVAVERALSHRVSVIDGPPGTGKTETILNIIANILMSPGATVGVLSFGNAAVENVKDKLDEAGYGFVAARVGNDKCVTSFIAEQEARARG
;
A
#
# COMPACT_ATOMS: atom_id res chain seq x y z
N MET A 1 -29.21 -22.14 4.94
CA MET A 1 -28.60 -20.90 4.36
C MET A 1 -27.11 -21.17 4.24
N LEU A 2 -26.45 -20.76 3.14
CA LEU A 2 -25.00 -20.91 3.02
C LEU A 2 -24.33 -19.96 4.00
N ASP A 3 -23.45 -20.48 4.87
CA ASP A 3 -22.62 -19.63 5.73
C ASP A 3 -21.34 -19.23 4.99
N GLY A 4 -21.26 -17.99 4.59
CA GLY A 4 -20.13 -17.43 3.87
C GLY A 4 -18.84 -17.37 4.70
N ASN A 5 -18.90 -17.52 6.03
CA ASN A 5 -17.75 -17.63 6.88
C ASN A 5 -17.14 -19.05 6.91
N GLU A 6 -17.95 -20.06 6.60
CA GLU A 6 -17.54 -21.45 6.55
C GLU A 6 -17.24 -21.93 5.13
N PHE A 7 -17.95 -21.38 4.14
CA PHE A 7 -17.89 -21.85 2.76
C PHE A 7 -17.76 -20.72 1.76
N ARG A 8 -17.13 -21.02 0.62
CA ARG A 8 -17.07 -20.14 -0.56
C ARG A 8 -17.49 -20.90 -1.81
N VAL A 9 -18.26 -20.26 -2.68
CA VAL A 9 -18.74 -20.84 -3.93
C VAL A 9 -18.24 -19.98 -5.09
N LEU A 10 -17.38 -20.57 -5.92
CA LEU A 10 -16.85 -19.96 -7.11
C LEU A 10 -17.59 -20.48 -8.33
N ILE A 11 -18.16 -19.62 -9.13
CA ILE A 11 -18.86 -19.96 -10.37
C ILE A 11 -18.28 -19.19 -11.56
N PRO A 12 -18.42 -19.72 -12.79
CA PRO A 12 -17.94 -19.08 -14.00
C PRO A 12 -18.57 -17.70 -14.20
N LYS A 13 -17.78 -16.77 -14.75
CA LYS A 13 -18.30 -15.50 -15.24
C LYS A 13 -19.15 -15.74 -16.48
N TYR A 14 -20.31 -15.08 -16.58
CA TYR A 14 -21.29 -15.29 -17.65
C TYR A 14 -20.71 -15.30 -19.07
N ASN A 15 -19.83 -14.34 -19.37
CA ASN A 15 -19.21 -14.19 -20.71
C ASN A 15 -17.79 -14.75 -20.82
N ASN A 16 -17.29 -15.43 -19.78
CA ASN A 16 -15.96 -16.04 -19.78
C ASN A 16 -15.90 -17.18 -18.77
N ALA A 17 -16.13 -18.41 -19.24
CA ALA A 17 -16.22 -19.59 -18.40
C ALA A 17 -14.89 -19.97 -17.72
N ASP A 18 -13.76 -19.47 -18.20
CA ASP A 18 -12.43 -19.72 -17.61
C ASP A 18 -12.15 -18.80 -16.42
N VAL A 19 -12.96 -17.74 -16.24
CA VAL A 19 -12.84 -16.84 -15.11
C VAL A 19 -13.84 -17.21 -14.02
N LEU A 20 -13.35 -17.63 -12.86
CA LEU A 20 -14.18 -17.88 -11.68
C LEU A 20 -14.41 -16.60 -10.88
N LEU A 21 -15.62 -16.42 -10.38
CA LEU A 21 -16.01 -15.35 -9.49
C LEU A 21 -16.54 -15.92 -8.17
N ASP A 22 -16.16 -15.34 -7.05
CA ASP A 22 -16.78 -15.64 -5.77
C ASP A 22 -18.18 -14.99 -5.72
N ARG A 23 -19.20 -15.84 -5.72
CA ARG A 23 -20.61 -15.45 -5.67
C ARG A 23 -21.29 -15.81 -4.36
N THR A 24 -20.54 -16.20 -3.34
CA THR A 24 -21.03 -16.69 -2.06
C THR A 24 -22.10 -15.79 -1.46
N GLU A 25 -21.86 -14.48 -1.46
CA GLU A 25 -22.81 -13.51 -0.85
C GLU A 25 -24.15 -13.41 -1.62
N SER A 26 -24.16 -13.78 -2.91
CA SER A 26 -25.37 -13.78 -3.75
C SER A 26 -26.13 -15.10 -3.68
N ILE A 27 -25.57 -16.12 -3.01
CA ILE A 27 -26.13 -17.48 -2.97
C ILE A 27 -26.98 -17.66 -1.71
N LYS A 28 -28.19 -18.20 -1.87
CA LYS A 28 -29.10 -18.56 -0.79
C LYS A 28 -28.72 -19.90 -0.17
N TRP A 29 -28.44 -20.89 -1.03
CA TRP A 29 -27.93 -22.20 -0.63
C TRP A 29 -27.11 -22.82 -1.77
N SER A 30 -26.15 -23.65 -1.41
CA SER A 30 -25.41 -24.48 -2.35
C SER A 30 -25.01 -25.80 -1.71
N ASN A 31 -24.96 -26.86 -2.51
CA ASN A 31 -24.54 -28.20 -2.08
C ASN A 31 -23.59 -28.83 -3.10
N PRO A 32 -22.42 -29.29 -2.65
CA PRO A 32 -21.50 -30.09 -3.47
C PRO A 32 -21.86 -31.56 -3.33
N GLU A 33 -22.23 -32.22 -4.41
CA GLU A 33 -22.57 -33.65 -4.42
C GLU A 33 -22.11 -34.34 -5.72
N GLY A 34 -21.40 -35.44 -5.61
CA GLY A 34 -20.99 -36.26 -6.75
C GLY A 34 -20.16 -35.53 -7.82
N GLY A 35 -19.35 -34.53 -7.43
CA GLY A 35 -18.62 -33.68 -8.35
C GLY A 35 -19.47 -32.60 -9.03
N TYR A 36 -20.73 -32.42 -8.60
CA TYR A 36 -21.61 -31.37 -9.03
C TYR A 36 -21.79 -30.32 -7.92
N ILE A 37 -21.81 -29.04 -8.28
CA ILE A 37 -22.06 -27.93 -7.38
C ILE A 37 -23.37 -27.28 -7.84
N ARG A 38 -24.41 -27.45 -7.05
CA ARG A 38 -25.75 -26.94 -7.31
C ARG A 38 -26.13 -25.90 -6.28
N GLY A 39 -26.98 -24.97 -6.64
CA GLY A 39 -27.45 -23.97 -5.70
C GLY A 39 -28.50 -23.05 -6.27
N GLN A 40 -28.95 -22.12 -5.42
CA GLN A 40 -29.90 -21.07 -5.75
C GLN A 40 -29.38 -19.73 -5.31
N PHE A 41 -29.48 -18.75 -6.18
CA PHE A 41 -29.23 -17.37 -5.85
C PHE A 41 -30.35 -16.77 -4.98
N ARG A 42 -30.05 -15.67 -4.32
CA ARG A 42 -31.03 -14.96 -3.47
C ARG A 42 -32.17 -14.34 -4.29
N ASP A 43 -31.95 -14.04 -5.57
CA ASP A 43 -32.95 -13.55 -6.54
C ASP A 43 -33.87 -14.65 -7.11
N GLY A 44 -33.65 -15.91 -6.72
CA GLY A 44 -34.45 -17.06 -7.12
C GLY A 44 -33.87 -17.88 -8.26
N GLY A 45 -32.84 -17.40 -8.97
CA GLY A 45 -32.17 -18.14 -10.04
C GLY A 45 -31.45 -19.37 -9.51
N ALA A 46 -31.51 -20.50 -10.25
CA ALA A 46 -30.79 -21.71 -9.90
C ALA A 46 -29.52 -21.87 -10.77
N PHE A 47 -28.52 -22.57 -10.24
CA PHE A 47 -27.32 -22.92 -10.98
C PHE A 47 -26.88 -24.36 -10.71
N GLY A 48 -26.14 -24.92 -11.67
CA GLY A 48 -25.54 -26.24 -11.51
C GLY A 48 -24.33 -26.38 -12.45
N TYR A 49 -23.19 -26.65 -11.87
CA TYR A 49 -21.94 -26.81 -12.59
C TYR A 49 -21.19 -28.06 -12.14
N ARG A 50 -20.53 -28.74 -13.09
CA ARG A 50 -19.60 -29.83 -12.76
C ARG A 50 -18.25 -29.24 -12.33
N HIS A 51 -17.66 -29.81 -11.28
CA HIS A 51 -16.25 -29.53 -10.93
C HIS A 51 -15.33 -29.94 -12.11
N PRO A 52 -14.28 -29.18 -12.46
CA PRO A 52 -13.80 -27.94 -11.82
C PRO A 52 -14.37 -26.63 -12.41
N LYS A 53 -15.41 -26.67 -13.28
CA LYS A 53 -16.05 -25.46 -13.85
C LYS A 53 -16.59 -24.52 -12.77
N ALA A 54 -17.09 -25.07 -11.66
CA ALA A 54 -17.35 -24.33 -10.44
C ALA A 54 -16.64 -25.00 -9.28
N ARG A 55 -16.43 -24.29 -8.17
CA ARG A 55 -15.74 -24.79 -7.00
C ARG A 55 -16.53 -24.48 -5.73
N PHE A 56 -16.56 -25.44 -4.83
CA PHE A 56 -17.11 -25.30 -3.50
C PHE A 56 -15.99 -25.46 -2.49
N LEU A 57 -15.68 -24.37 -1.76
CA LEU A 57 -14.54 -24.33 -0.87
C LEU A 57 -15.01 -24.28 0.58
N LYS A 58 -14.34 -25.02 1.44
CA LYS A 58 -14.52 -25.03 2.89
C LYS A 58 -13.37 -24.29 3.55
N ARG A 59 -13.67 -23.55 4.60
CA ARG A 59 -12.66 -22.89 5.42
C ARG A 59 -11.78 -23.92 6.12
N VAL A 60 -10.47 -23.75 5.99
CA VAL A 60 -9.48 -24.65 6.59
C VAL A 60 -8.65 -23.99 7.69
N THR A 61 -8.67 -22.65 7.78
CA THR A 61 -8.02 -21.92 8.85
C THR A 61 -9.01 -21.07 9.63
N GLY A 62 -8.73 -20.82 10.90
CA GLY A 62 -9.44 -19.78 11.67
C GLY A 62 -9.23 -18.39 11.07
N PHE A 63 -10.05 -17.43 11.48
CA PHE A 63 -9.81 -16.04 11.15
C PHE A 63 -8.55 -15.56 11.90
N ARG A 64 -7.53 -15.16 11.14
CA ARG A 64 -6.30 -14.59 11.67
C ARG A 64 -6.33 -13.07 11.51
N ALA A 65 -6.51 -12.36 12.61
CA ALA A 65 -6.34 -10.91 12.60
C ALA A 65 -4.86 -10.54 12.42
N LEU A 66 -4.59 -9.55 11.55
CA LEU A 66 -3.25 -8.98 11.45
C LEU A 66 -2.95 -8.11 12.66
N ARG A 67 -1.73 -8.24 13.17
CA ARG A 67 -1.21 -7.36 14.21
C ARG A 67 -0.95 -5.95 13.64
N PRO A 68 -0.91 -4.90 14.46
CA PRO A 68 -0.55 -3.55 14.01
C PRO A 68 0.80 -3.47 13.29
N THR A 69 1.73 -4.38 13.63
CA THR A 69 3.08 -4.49 13.08
C THR A 69 3.17 -5.36 11.82
N GLU A 70 2.06 -5.86 11.33
CA GLU A 70 2.00 -6.74 10.17
C GLU A 70 1.30 -6.07 8.99
N ARG A 71 1.70 -6.46 7.78
CA ARG A 71 1.08 -6.09 6.51
C ARG A 71 1.05 -7.32 5.60
N ILE A 72 0.12 -7.37 4.68
CA ILE A 72 0.12 -8.38 3.61
C ILE A 72 0.29 -7.67 2.28
N LYS A 73 1.30 -8.08 1.52
CA LYS A 73 1.46 -7.69 0.12
C LYS A 73 0.81 -8.75 -0.76
N ALA A 74 -0.10 -8.31 -1.64
CA ALA A 74 -0.78 -9.16 -2.61
C ALA A 74 -0.99 -8.39 -3.91
N ARG A 75 -0.56 -8.94 -5.05
CA ARG A 75 -0.70 -8.33 -6.40
C ARG A 75 -0.28 -6.85 -6.48
N GLY A 76 0.82 -6.51 -5.79
CA GLY A 76 1.32 -5.13 -5.75
C GLY A 76 0.67 -4.22 -4.71
N GLU A 77 -0.47 -4.61 -4.16
CA GLU A 77 -1.15 -3.87 -3.10
C GLU A 77 -0.64 -4.29 -1.71
N VAL A 78 -0.66 -3.35 -0.76
CA VAL A 78 -0.29 -3.60 0.63
C VAL A 78 -1.51 -3.40 1.54
N TRP A 79 -1.99 -4.50 2.09
CA TRP A 79 -3.14 -4.55 2.99
C TRP A 79 -2.71 -4.31 4.45
N ARG A 80 -3.45 -3.46 5.16
CA ARG A 80 -3.11 -2.98 6.51
C ARG A 80 -4.21 -3.34 7.53
N PRO A 81 -3.87 -3.51 8.83
CA PRO A 81 -4.87 -3.60 9.89
C PRO A 81 -5.82 -2.36 9.94
N PRO A 82 -7.04 -2.50 10.44
CA PRO A 82 -7.63 -3.75 10.89
C PRO A 82 -7.97 -4.66 9.71
N LEU A 83 -7.47 -5.89 9.75
CA LEU A 83 -7.67 -6.88 8.69
C LEU A 83 -7.60 -8.27 9.31
N ALA A 84 -8.51 -9.15 8.94
CA ALA A 84 -8.41 -10.58 9.21
C ALA A 84 -8.36 -11.35 7.89
N ILE A 85 -7.71 -12.50 7.92
CA ILE A 85 -7.59 -13.39 6.77
C ILE A 85 -8.10 -14.78 7.13
N ALA A 86 -8.67 -15.47 6.15
CA ALA A 86 -8.99 -16.89 6.25
C ALA A 86 -8.73 -17.59 4.92
N THR A 87 -8.30 -18.85 4.99
CA THR A 87 -8.04 -19.70 3.82
C THR A 87 -9.19 -20.68 3.63
N PHE A 88 -9.60 -20.85 2.40
CA PHE A 88 -10.63 -21.77 1.96
C PHE A 88 -10.05 -22.72 0.92
N THR A 89 -10.29 -24.01 1.07
CA THR A 89 -9.79 -25.06 0.15
C THR A 89 -10.96 -25.79 -0.50
N ASP A 90 -10.81 -26.13 -1.78
CA ASP A 90 -11.82 -26.85 -2.55
C ASP A 90 -12.06 -28.24 -1.96
N VAL A 91 -13.30 -28.59 -1.76
CA VAL A 91 -13.68 -29.90 -1.16
C VAL A 91 -13.38 -31.11 -2.06
N TYR A 92 -13.23 -30.90 -3.37
CA TYR A 92 -12.90 -31.93 -4.34
C TYR A 92 -11.43 -31.89 -4.79
N ASP A 93 -10.79 -30.73 -4.71
CA ASP A 93 -9.40 -30.51 -5.12
C ASP A 93 -8.65 -29.78 -4.01
N GLY A 94 -8.09 -30.55 -3.10
CA GLY A 94 -7.34 -30.02 -1.95
C GLY A 94 -6.14 -29.12 -2.30
N SER A 95 -5.65 -29.19 -3.56
CA SER A 95 -4.58 -28.29 -4.03
C SER A 95 -5.07 -26.90 -4.40
N TYR A 96 -6.39 -26.73 -4.60
CA TYR A 96 -6.96 -25.43 -4.94
C TYR A 96 -7.42 -24.70 -3.68
N SER A 97 -6.72 -23.63 -3.31
CA SER A 97 -7.07 -22.79 -2.17
C SER A 97 -7.11 -21.32 -2.56
N ILE A 98 -7.95 -20.57 -1.86
CA ILE A 98 -8.00 -19.10 -1.93
C ILE A 98 -7.89 -18.50 -0.55
N VAL A 99 -7.45 -17.24 -0.48
CA VAL A 99 -7.46 -16.45 0.75
C VAL A 99 -8.47 -15.32 0.60
N ARG A 100 -9.22 -15.07 1.66
CA ARG A 100 -10.14 -13.93 1.76
C ARG A 100 -9.71 -12.99 2.86
N PHE A 101 -9.87 -11.71 2.58
CA PHE A 101 -9.60 -10.61 3.49
C PHE A 101 -10.91 -10.11 4.06
N TYR A 102 -10.90 -9.83 5.36
CA TYR A 102 -12.07 -9.38 6.12
C TYR A 102 -11.75 -8.10 6.87
N ARG A 103 -12.69 -7.15 6.84
CA ARG A 103 -12.71 -5.96 7.68
C ARG A 103 -14.12 -5.80 8.23
N ASP A 104 -14.23 -5.62 9.56
CA ASP A 104 -15.52 -5.49 10.23
C ASP A 104 -16.50 -6.63 9.85
N ASN A 105 -15.99 -7.87 9.80
CA ASN A 105 -16.69 -9.09 9.38
C ASN A 105 -17.19 -9.11 7.92
N MET A 106 -16.81 -8.13 7.11
CA MET A 106 -17.13 -8.08 5.68
C MET A 106 -15.94 -8.49 4.83
N VAL A 107 -16.21 -9.24 3.76
CA VAL A 107 -15.18 -9.57 2.75
C VAL A 107 -14.80 -8.32 1.99
N ILE A 108 -13.50 -8.02 1.94
CA ILE A 108 -12.93 -6.95 1.13
C ILE A 108 -12.08 -7.53 -0.01
N GLY A 109 -11.92 -6.76 -1.09
CA GLY A 109 -11.21 -7.24 -2.28
C GLY A 109 -11.90 -8.44 -2.94
N ALA A 110 -13.24 -8.50 -2.90
CA ALA A 110 -14.03 -9.63 -3.41
C ALA A 110 -13.83 -9.90 -4.92
N SER A 111 -13.39 -8.89 -5.67
CA SER A 111 -13.09 -9.00 -7.11
C SER A 111 -11.89 -9.88 -7.42
N TYR A 112 -11.02 -10.14 -6.44
CA TYR A 112 -9.79 -10.90 -6.63
C TYR A 112 -9.84 -12.22 -5.89
N LEU A 113 -9.44 -13.29 -6.56
CA LEU A 113 -9.18 -14.59 -5.95
C LEU A 113 -7.68 -14.67 -5.62
N TYR A 114 -7.32 -14.35 -4.39
CA TYR A 114 -5.92 -14.46 -3.94
C TYR A 114 -5.59 -15.92 -3.65
N ARG A 115 -4.48 -16.41 -4.20
CA ARG A 115 -3.91 -17.71 -3.83
C ARG A 115 -3.02 -17.55 -2.60
N PRO A 116 -2.86 -18.55 -1.74
CA PRO A 116 -1.94 -18.47 -0.59
C PRO A 116 -0.53 -18.03 -1.00
N ASP A 117 -0.01 -18.54 -2.12
CA ASP A 117 1.34 -18.26 -2.62
C ASP A 117 1.50 -16.84 -3.21
N ASP A 118 0.39 -16.17 -3.53
CA ASP A 118 0.40 -14.76 -3.99
C ASP A 118 0.61 -13.77 -2.84
N LEU A 119 0.65 -14.24 -1.59
CA LEU A 119 0.67 -13.41 -0.40
C LEU A 119 2.05 -13.38 0.24
N THR A 120 2.53 -12.19 0.57
CA THR A 120 3.75 -12.01 1.37
C THR A 120 3.41 -11.31 2.67
N LEU A 121 3.69 -11.95 3.81
CA LEU A 121 3.58 -11.31 5.12
C LEU A 121 4.80 -10.41 5.34
N LEU A 122 4.56 -9.14 5.55
CA LEU A 122 5.56 -8.14 5.91
C LEU A 122 5.44 -7.84 7.40
N VAL A 123 6.49 -8.10 8.15
CA VAL A 123 6.56 -7.79 9.60
C VAL A 123 7.41 -6.54 9.78
N SER A 124 6.97 -5.65 10.65
CA SER A 124 7.70 -4.41 10.94
C SER A 124 9.07 -4.68 11.54
N SER A 125 10.10 -4.05 11.01
CA SER A 125 11.45 -4.07 11.63
C SER A 125 11.47 -3.41 13.01
N ALA A 126 10.49 -2.57 13.34
CA ALA A 126 10.30 -2.02 14.68
C ALA A 126 9.84 -3.06 15.71
N SER A 127 9.54 -4.28 15.31
CA SER A 127 9.06 -5.37 16.19
C SER A 127 9.92 -6.63 16.14
N THR A 128 11.01 -6.62 15.38
CA THR A 128 11.89 -7.79 15.19
C THR A 128 13.37 -7.41 15.24
N GLY A 129 14.21 -8.33 15.68
CA GLY A 129 15.66 -8.20 15.62
C GLY A 129 16.24 -6.97 16.34
N GLY A 130 17.38 -6.50 15.85
CA GLY A 130 18.06 -5.30 16.38
C GLY A 130 17.24 -4.01 16.24
N GLY A 131 16.44 -3.91 15.16
CA GLY A 131 15.56 -2.76 14.93
C GLY A 131 14.51 -2.57 16.02
N ALA A 132 14.00 -3.65 16.62
CA ALA A 132 13.07 -3.56 17.75
C ALA A 132 13.71 -2.91 18.97
N SER A 133 14.94 -3.26 19.29
CA SER A 133 15.68 -2.68 20.44
C SER A 133 15.96 -1.19 20.23
N VAL A 134 16.39 -0.78 19.04
CA VAL A 134 16.61 0.62 18.70
C VAL A 134 15.32 1.42 18.77
N PHE A 135 14.22 0.86 18.30
CA PHE A 135 12.93 1.54 18.30
C PHE A 135 12.36 1.72 19.72
N GLU A 136 12.49 0.71 20.57
CA GLU A 136 12.12 0.84 21.98
C GLU A 136 13.01 1.87 22.72
N TYR A 137 14.30 1.89 22.44
CA TYR A 137 15.21 2.91 22.99
C TYR A 137 14.76 4.33 22.58
N TRP A 138 14.39 4.54 21.32
CA TRP A 138 13.87 5.84 20.88
C TRP A 138 12.57 6.23 21.56
N LYS A 139 11.66 5.30 21.76
CA LYS A 139 10.40 5.55 22.49
C LYS A 139 10.67 5.94 23.95
N GLU A 140 11.56 5.20 24.62
CA GLU A 140 11.94 5.53 26.00
C GLU A 140 12.57 6.92 26.09
N THR A 141 13.48 7.23 25.15
CA THR A 141 14.09 8.56 25.09
C THR A 141 13.05 9.65 24.82
N ALA A 142 12.11 9.42 23.91
CA ALA A 142 11.04 10.36 23.62
C ALA A 142 10.11 10.59 24.83
N ARG A 143 9.87 9.57 25.67
CA ARG A 143 9.10 9.70 26.91
C ARG A 143 9.76 10.57 27.96
N MET A 144 11.10 10.76 27.87
CA MET A 144 11.84 11.67 28.76
C MET A 144 11.71 13.14 28.36
N LEU A 145 11.21 13.43 27.14
CA LEU A 145 10.94 14.78 26.68
C LEU A 145 9.73 15.39 27.42
N ALA A 146 9.59 16.71 27.35
CA ALA A 146 8.44 17.40 27.91
C ALA A 146 7.11 16.83 27.37
N ALA A 147 6.05 16.89 28.16
CA ALA A 147 4.77 16.28 27.80
C ALA A 147 4.13 16.89 26.54
N ASP A 148 4.44 18.14 26.25
CA ASP A 148 4.00 18.91 25.08
C ASP A 148 4.98 18.85 23.89
N ASP A 149 6.10 18.14 24.02
CA ASP A 149 7.05 17.98 22.92
C ASP A 149 6.41 17.13 21.79
N PRO A 150 6.34 17.67 20.56
CA PRO A 150 5.69 16.99 19.43
C PRO A 150 6.42 15.71 18.99
N THR A 151 7.66 15.51 19.35
CA THR A 151 8.45 14.31 19.06
C THR A 151 7.90 13.07 19.77
N ARG A 152 7.39 13.26 21.00
CA ARG A 152 6.87 12.17 21.83
C ARG A 152 5.68 11.43 21.16
N PRO A 153 4.57 12.10 20.79
CA PRO A 153 3.47 11.44 20.10
C PRO A 153 3.87 10.93 18.71
N ALA A 154 4.84 11.57 18.03
CA ALA A 154 5.32 11.13 16.74
C ALA A 154 5.95 9.72 16.83
N PHE A 155 6.84 9.46 17.79
CA PHE A 155 7.40 8.12 18.01
C PHE A 155 6.35 7.10 18.45
N GLU A 156 5.42 7.46 19.29
CA GLU A 156 4.31 6.60 19.73
C GLU A 156 3.36 6.22 18.57
N SER A 157 3.22 7.10 17.58
CA SER A 157 2.37 6.87 16.40
C SER A 157 2.96 5.87 15.41
N ILE A 158 4.28 5.67 15.40
CA ILE A 158 4.95 4.72 14.49
C ILE A 158 4.59 3.29 14.93
N LYS A 159 3.74 2.62 14.16
CA LYS A 159 3.35 1.23 14.40
C LYS A 159 4.03 0.25 13.45
N TYR A 160 4.64 0.76 12.38
CA TYR A 160 5.20 -0.07 11.33
C TYR A 160 6.37 0.62 10.62
N ALA A 161 7.49 -0.07 10.54
CA ALA A 161 8.61 0.26 9.65
C ALA A 161 8.72 -0.84 8.59
N HIS A 162 8.59 -0.46 7.32
CA HIS A 162 8.69 -1.43 6.21
C HIS A 162 10.10 -2.00 6.13
N PRO A 163 10.30 -3.33 6.07
CA PRO A 163 11.64 -3.95 6.07
C PRO A 163 12.57 -3.45 4.95
N GLY A 164 12.00 -3.04 3.82
CA GLY A 164 12.75 -2.45 2.71
C GLY A 164 12.95 -0.94 2.79
N SER A 165 12.57 -0.25 3.87
CA SER A 165 12.70 1.20 3.99
C SER A 165 14.10 1.64 4.47
N ALA A 166 14.45 2.90 4.19
CA ALA A 166 15.65 3.50 4.76
C ALA A 166 15.62 3.53 6.28
N LEU A 167 14.44 3.77 6.88
CA LEU A 167 14.25 3.71 8.34
C LEU A 167 14.59 2.33 8.90
N SER A 168 14.11 1.25 8.26
CA SER A 168 14.43 -0.12 8.65
C SER A 168 15.94 -0.37 8.59
N ALA A 169 16.58 -0.04 7.47
CA ALA A 169 18.04 -0.20 7.32
C ALA A 169 18.82 0.56 8.39
N TYR A 170 18.39 1.78 8.71
CA TYR A 170 19.01 2.58 9.77
C TYR A 170 18.85 1.91 11.17
N MET A 171 17.64 1.44 11.49
CA MET A 171 17.34 0.78 12.77
C MET A 171 18.13 -0.53 12.94
N GLU A 172 18.35 -1.25 11.85
CA GLU A 172 19.08 -2.53 11.85
C GLU A 172 20.60 -2.36 11.72
N GLY A 173 21.07 -1.13 11.51
CA GLY A 173 22.50 -0.83 11.36
C GLY A 173 23.12 -1.40 10.08
N VAL A 174 22.29 -1.64 9.04
CA VAL A 174 22.77 -2.14 7.76
C VAL A 174 23.08 -0.99 6.80
N ASN A 175 24.08 -1.20 5.95
CA ASN A 175 24.46 -0.19 4.97
C ASN A 175 23.33 0.08 3.97
N PHE A 176 23.14 1.35 3.62
CA PHE A 176 22.24 1.74 2.55
C PHE A 176 22.77 1.26 1.20
N GLN A 177 21.94 0.48 0.50
CA GLN A 177 22.30 0.02 -0.84
C GLN A 177 22.25 1.18 -1.83
N VAL A 178 23.18 1.18 -2.77
CA VAL A 178 23.24 2.09 -3.91
C VAL A 178 22.76 1.33 -5.14
N SER A 179 21.93 1.93 -5.98
CA SER A 179 21.56 1.34 -7.27
C SER A 179 22.75 1.42 -8.22
N GLU A 180 23.20 0.27 -8.72
CA GLU A 180 24.35 0.21 -9.65
C GLU A 180 24.03 0.71 -11.06
N THR A 181 22.78 0.80 -11.44
CA THR A 181 22.34 1.29 -12.76
C THR A 181 21.79 2.70 -12.63
N PRO A 182 22.57 3.73 -12.99
CA PRO A 182 22.03 5.07 -13.12
C PRO A 182 21.03 5.09 -14.29
N SER A 183 19.75 5.25 -13.99
CA SER A 183 18.78 5.59 -15.01
C SER A 183 19.12 6.98 -15.57
N PRO A 184 18.96 7.21 -16.89
CA PRO A 184 19.16 8.54 -17.44
C PRO A 184 18.21 9.51 -16.72
N VAL A 185 18.76 10.62 -16.20
CA VAL A 185 17.96 11.63 -15.51
C VAL A 185 17.38 12.64 -16.50
N ILE A 186 16.17 13.06 -16.25
CA ILE A 186 15.57 14.21 -16.95
C ILE A 186 15.71 15.45 -16.05
N LEU A 187 15.95 16.60 -16.67
CA LEU A 187 16.15 17.89 -15.99
C LEU A 187 15.19 18.93 -16.58
N PRO A 188 13.88 18.83 -16.31
CA PRO A 188 12.90 19.77 -16.85
C PRO A 188 13.03 21.19 -16.27
N PHE A 189 13.67 21.31 -15.11
CA PHE A 189 13.97 22.60 -14.49
C PHE A 189 15.45 22.95 -14.69
N GLN A 190 15.74 24.25 -14.75
CA GLN A 190 17.09 24.76 -14.96
C GLN A 190 18.07 24.15 -13.93
N SER A 191 19.21 23.69 -14.40
CA SER A 191 20.22 23.06 -13.55
C SER A 191 21.63 23.25 -14.12
N ASN A 192 22.61 23.23 -13.23
CA ASN A 192 24.03 23.14 -13.55
C ASN A 192 24.54 21.69 -13.33
N GLU A 193 25.83 21.45 -13.61
CA GLU A 193 26.42 20.11 -13.49
C GLU A 193 26.40 19.58 -12.05
N ASP A 194 26.66 20.42 -11.04
CA ASP A 194 26.63 19.99 -9.63
C ASP A 194 25.22 19.59 -9.20
N GLN A 195 24.21 20.32 -9.64
CA GLN A 195 22.81 20.01 -9.39
C GLN A 195 22.38 18.70 -10.09
N LYS A 196 22.85 18.47 -11.32
CA LYS A 196 22.62 17.21 -12.03
C LYS A 196 23.22 16.03 -11.25
N VAL A 197 24.46 16.13 -10.80
CA VAL A 197 25.10 15.11 -9.95
C VAL A 197 24.31 14.91 -8.65
N ALA A 198 23.76 15.96 -8.05
CA ALA A 198 22.92 15.86 -6.87
C ALA A 198 21.61 15.08 -7.15
N VAL A 199 20.98 15.32 -8.30
CA VAL A 199 19.80 14.56 -8.75
C VAL A 199 20.14 13.09 -8.97
N GLU A 200 21.22 12.78 -9.68
CA GLU A 200 21.68 11.41 -9.92
C GLU A 200 21.93 10.64 -8.61
N ARG A 201 22.60 11.30 -7.65
CA ARG A 201 22.84 10.72 -6.31
C ARG A 201 21.54 10.52 -5.53
N ALA A 202 20.62 11.48 -5.56
CA ALA A 202 19.34 11.34 -4.89
C ALA A 202 18.50 10.15 -5.41
N LEU A 203 18.61 9.85 -6.70
CA LEU A 203 17.89 8.75 -7.34
C LEU A 203 18.57 7.40 -7.17
N SER A 204 19.90 7.37 -7.02
CA SER A 204 20.68 6.13 -6.88
C SER A 204 20.86 5.69 -5.43
N HIS A 205 20.70 6.57 -4.45
CA HIS A 205 20.93 6.29 -3.03
C HIS A 205 19.62 6.31 -2.24
N ARG A 206 19.49 5.46 -1.25
CA ARG A 206 18.33 5.46 -0.33
C ARG A 206 18.25 6.71 0.55
N VAL A 207 19.40 7.28 0.88
CA VAL A 207 19.52 8.52 1.64
C VAL A 207 20.63 9.35 0.98
N SER A 208 20.34 10.59 0.68
CA SER A 208 21.32 11.57 0.20
C SER A 208 21.10 12.91 0.91
N VAL A 209 22.20 13.61 1.13
CA VAL A 209 22.21 14.96 1.72
C VAL A 209 22.68 15.93 0.64
N ILE A 210 21.86 16.95 0.38
CA ILE A 210 22.17 18.02 -0.58
C ILE A 210 22.34 19.30 0.22
N ASP A 211 23.57 19.74 0.39
CA ASP A 211 23.91 20.98 1.05
C ASP A 211 24.22 22.08 0.03
N GLY A 212 23.93 23.31 0.39
CA GLY A 212 24.22 24.48 -0.43
C GLY A 212 23.74 25.78 0.21
N PRO A 213 24.47 26.86 0.04
CA PRO A 213 24.06 28.18 0.55
C PRO A 213 22.75 28.67 -0.11
N PRO A 214 22.12 29.72 0.41
CA PRO A 214 20.99 30.37 -0.26
C PRO A 214 21.36 30.79 -1.68
N GLY A 215 20.40 30.62 -2.62
CA GLY A 215 20.59 30.99 -4.03
C GLY A 215 21.29 29.97 -4.91
N THR A 216 21.68 28.81 -4.40
CA THR A 216 22.34 27.74 -5.20
C THR A 216 21.39 26.84 -5.99
N GLY A 217 20.12 27.20 -6.10
CA GLY A 217 19.15 26.43 -6.88
C GLY A 217 18.69 25.12 -6.23
N LYS A 218 18.67 25.04 -4.88
CA LYS A 218 18.18 23.85 -4.18
C LYS A 218 16.74 23.48 -4.55
N THR A 219 15.89 24.49 -4.76
CA THR A 219 14.49 24.24 -5.15
C THR A 219 14.40 23.61 -6.53
N GLU A 220 15.19 24.07 -7.50
CA GLU A 220 15.27 23.50 -8.85
C GLU A 220 15.78 22.06 -8.80
N THR A 221 16.76 21.78 -7.94
CA THR A 221 17.25 20.42 -7.70
C THR A 221 16.15 19.51 -7.15
N ILE A 222 15.37 19.98 -6.15
CA ILE A 222 14.23 19.24 -5.59
C ILE A 222 13.18 18.97 -6.68
N LEU A 223 12.86 19.95 -7.50
CA LEU A 223 11.88 19.80 -8.58
C LEU A 223 12.32 18.79 -9.63
N ASN A 224 13.61 18.78 -9.98
CA ASN A 224 14.17 17.75 -10.87
C ASN A 224 14.13 16.35 -10.25
N ILE A 225 14.38 16.21 -8.95
CA ILE A 225 14.25 14.91 -8.24
C ILE A 225 12.78 14.45 -8.28
N ILE A 226 11.82 15.34 -7.96
CA ILE A 226 10.38 15.05 -8.02
C ILE A 226 9.99 14.56 -9.41
N ALA A 227 10.41 15.29 -10.46
CA ALA A 227 10.09 14.93 -11.85
C ALA A 227 10.55 13.52 -12.19
N ASN A 228 11.78 13.15 -11.84
CA ASN A 228 12.31 11.81 -12.10
C ASN A 228 11.58 10.70 -11.33
N ILE A 229 11.25 10.93 -10.05
CA ILE A 229 10.53 9.93 -9.25
C ILE A 229 9.13 9.69 -9.82
N LEU A 230 8.42 10.74 -10.21
CA LEU A 230 7.07 10.65 -10.77
C LEU A 230 7.00 9.96 -12.14
N MET A 231 8.13 9.82 -12.84
CA MET A 231 8.21 8.99 -14.06
C MET A 231 8.03 7.49 -13.78
N SER A 232 8.22 7.05 -12.54
CA SER A 232 8.03 5.66 -12.15
C SER A 232 6.55 5.42 -11.81
N PRO A 233 5.86 4.46 -12.49
CA PRO A 233 4.45 4.18 -12.22
C PRO A 233 4.19 3.85 -10.73
N GLY A 234 3.21 4.54 -10.13
CA GLY A 234 2.83 4.34 -8.74
C GLY A 234 3.78 4.94 -7.69
N ALA A 235 4.85 5.63 -8.10
CA ALA A 235 5.70 6.35 -7.18
C ALA A 235 5.00 7.59 -6.61
N THR A 236 5.29 7.91 -5.36
CA THR A 236 4.80 9.10 -4.66
C THR A 236 5.96 9.81 -3.98
N VAL A 237 5.86 11.14 -3.89
CA VAL A 237 6.88 11.99 -3.26
C VAL A 237 6.25 12.82 -2.15
N GLY A 238 6.88 12.83 -0.97
CA GLY A 238 6.53 13.73 0.12
C GLY A 238 7.59 14.82 0.29
N VAL A 239 7.19 16.09 0.23
CA VAL A 239 8.05 17.24 0.55
C VAL A 239 7.66 17.77 1.92
N LEU A 240 8.61 17.78 2.85
CA LEU A 240 8.41 18.22 4.22
C LEU A 240 9.35 19.38 4.57
N SER A 241 8.83 20.33 5.33
CA SER A 241 9.62 21.44 5.89
C SER A 241 9.03 21.88 7.23
N PHE A 242 9.85 22.46 8.10
CA PHE A 242 9.39 23.12 9.32
C PHE A 242 8.60 24.40 9.02
N GLY A 243 8.89 25.07 7.90
CA GLY A 243 8.21 26.31 7.48
C GLY A 243 7.31 26.07 6.28
N ASN A 244 6.06 26.52 6.36
CA ASN A 244 5.11 26.41 5.25
C ASN A 244 5.61 27.10 3.96
N ALA A 245 6.33 28.23 4.08
CA ALA A 245 6.83 28.97 2.93
C ALA A 245 7.76 28.16 2.02
N ALA A 246 8.55 27.21 2.56
CA ALA A 246 9.42 26.39 1.75
C ALA A 246 8.64 25.35 0.93
N VAL A 247 7.58 24.78 1.49
CA VAL A 247 6.69 23.84 0.77
C VAL A 247 5.84 24.61 -0.25
N GLU A 248 5.37 25.80 0.10
CA GLU A 248 4.65 26.69 -0.82
C GLU A 248 5.51 27.06 -2.03
N ASN A 249 6.77 27.45 -1.83
CA ASN A 249 7.68 27.77 -2.93
C ASN A 249 7.86 26.59 -3.91
N VAL A 250 7.92 25.35 -3.42
CA VAL A 250 7.99 24.17 -4.30
C VAL A 250 6.69 24.03 -5.11
N LYS A 251 5.53 24.22 -4.47
CA LYS A 251 4.24 24.12 -5.15
C LYS A 251 4.07 25.25 -6.19
N ASP A 252 4.38 26.49 -5.82
CA ASP A 252 4.26 27.66 -6.70
C ASP A 252 5.09 27.48 -7.98
N LYS A 253 6.32 26.97 -7.84
CA LYS A 253 7.17 26.68 -9.00
C LYS A 253 6.62 25.53 -9.88
N LEU A 254 5.96 24.54 -9.29
CA LEU A 254 5.26 23.51 -10.06
C LEU A 254 4.04 24.10 -10.79
N ASP A 255 3.29 24.99 -10.14
CA ASP A 255 2.16 25.70 -10.75
C ASP A 255 2.61 26.60 -11.91
N GLU A 256 3.67 27.38 -11.73
CA GLU A 256 4.28 28.24 -12.76
C GLU A 256 4.75 27.44 -13.98
N ALA A 257 5.28 26.24 -13.74
CA ALA A 257 5.70 25.31 -14.79
C ALA A 257 4.55 24.50 -15.44
N GLY A 258 3.30 24.70 -14.98
CA GLY A 258 2.13 23.97 -15.48
C GLY A 258 1.94 22.58 -14.89
N TYR A 259 2.70 22.18 -13.87
CA TYR A 259 2.67 20.87 -13.23
C TYR A 259 1.98 20.84 -11.87
N GLY A 260 1.32 21.93 -11.46
CA GLY A 260 0.67 22.01 -10.14
C GLY A 260 -0.39 20.95 -9.86
N PHE A 261 -0.93 20.32 -10.90
CA PHE A 261 -1.90 19.23 -10.78
C PHE A 261 -1.34 17.96 -10.13
N VAL A 262 -0.01 17.78 -10.10
CA VAL A 262 0.65 16.63 -9.44
C VAL A 262 0.85 16.83 -7.93
N ALA A 263 0.65 18.07 -7.42
CA ALA A 263 0.98 18.43 -6.05
C ALA A 263 -0.27 18.62 -5.17
N ALA A 264 -0.31 17.90 -4.04
CA ALA A 264 -1.33 18.06 -3.00
C ALA A 264 -0.73 18.73 -1.76
N ARG A 265 -1.37 19.81 -1.27
CA ARG A 265 -1.05 20.38 0.05
C ARG A 265 -1.85 19.62 1.12
N VAL A 266 -1.17 18.98 2.05
CA VAL A 266 -1.80 18.14 3.08
C VAL A 266 -1.38 18.52 4.51
N GLY A 267 -0.86 19.72 4.70
CA GLY A 267 -0.29 20.16 5.99
C GLY A 267 -1.31 20.41 7.12
N ASN A 268 -2.56 20.72 6.78
CA ASN A 268 -3.67 20.91 7.73
C ASN A 268 -5.02 20.69 7.04
N ASP A 269 -6.10 20.60 7.84
CA ASP A 269 -7.44 20.31 7.34
C ASP A 269 -7.95 21.32 6.29
N LYS A 270 -7.61 22.60 6.44
CA LYS A 270 -7.98 23.62 5.44
C LYS A 270 -7.32 23.37 4.10
N CYS A 271 -6.03 23.00 4.11
CA CYS A 271 -5.30 22.69 2.89
C CYS A 271 -5.87 21.44 2.20
N VAL A 272 -6.19 20.39 2.97
CA VAL A 272 -6.82 19.16 2.47
C VAL A 272 -8.18 19.47 1.84
N THR A 273 -9.03 20.24 2.53
CA THR A 273 -10.37 20.62 2.03
C THR A 273 -10.27 21.43 0.74
N SER A 274 -9.36 22.42 0.68
CA SER A 274 -9.11 23.21 -0.53
C SER A 274 -8.65 22.33 -1.70
N PHE A 275 -7.70 21.43 -1.45
CA PHE A 275 -7.21 20.51 -2.48
C PHE A 275 -8.32 19.60 -3.03
N ILE A 276 -9.17 19.03 -2.16
CA ILE A 276 -10.30 18.20 -2.60
C ILE A 276 -11.26 19.00 -3.48
N ALA A 277 -11.60 20.22 -3.08
CA ALA A 277 -12.47 21.10 -3.85
C ALA A 277 -11.88 21.45 -5.24
N GLU A 278 -10.57 21.70 -5.32
CA GLU A 278 -9.87 21.92 -6.58
C GLU A 278 -9.93 20.68 -7.50
N GLN A 279 -9.72 19.48 -6.94
CA GLN A 279 -9.80 18.23 -7.72
C GLN A 279 -11.21 17.97 -8.25
N GLU A 280 -12.24 18.21 -7.43
CA GLU A 280 -13.64 18.09 -7.86
C GLU A 280 -13.98 19.10 -8.96
N ALA A 281 -13.49 20.32 -8.89
CA ALA A 281 -13.69 21.32 -9.93
C ALA A 281 -13.04 20.90 -11.26
N ARG A 282 -11.80 20.38 -11.22
CA ARG A 282 -11.09 19.86 -12.40
C ARG A 282 -11.78 18.63 -13.02
N ALA A 283 -12.37 17.77 -12.21
CA ALA A 283 -13.08 16.57 -12.70
C ALA A 283 -14.42 16.88 -13.40
N ARG A 284 -14.97 18.10 -13.20
CA ARG A 284 -16.24 18.56 -13.79
C ARG A 284 -16.08 19.38 -15.07
N GLY A 285 -14.88 19.85 -15.39
CA GLY A 285 -14.53 20.60 -16.59
C GLY A 285 -13.87 19.73 -17.63
#